data_0f9f7c964187fe45b50d4a470105fc1a
#
_entry.id   0f9f7c964187fe45b50d4a470105fc1a
#
_cell.length_a   1.000
_cell.length_b   1.000
_cell.length_c   1.000
_cell.angle_alpha   90.00
_cell.angle_beta   90.00
_cell.angle_gamma   90.00
#
_symmetry.space_group_name_H-M   'P 1'
#
loop_
_entity.id
_entity.type
_entity.pdbx_description
1 polymer ?
#
loop_
_entity_poly.entity_id
_entity_poly.type
_entity_poly.pdbx_seq_one_letter_code
_entity_poly.pdbx_strand_id
1 'polypeptide(L)'
;MRVTIFGSGYVGLVTGACLADAGNDVICVDIDAGKTERLRRGEVPIHEPGLEALIKRNGEAGRLEFTTDAVRGVEHGLFQLIAVGTPAGEDGSADLRHVLTVARTIGTHMNRYCIVITKSTAPVGTADKVHAELDRTLTARGAKVEFDVVSNPEFLKEGAAIGDFMKPDRVVIGTDNPRTTELMRALYEPFTRNHDRLIVMDIRSAELTKYAANAMLATKISFMNELANIAERVGADIEKVRIGIGSDPRIGYSFIYPGTGFGGSCFPKDVRALIRSAHEAGHEPQVLNAVDSVNARQKEVLFRKMQRHFADGLKGRTIALWGLAFKPNTDDMREAPSRTLIELLLKAGAHIQAYDPVAGAEAQRLYAGVAGFTLAKNAYDAARGADALAIVTEWQEFRSPDFERLRELLKSPVIFDGRNLYDPAMVSRFGLTYYAIGRGKLLAAA
;
A
#
# COMPACT_ATOMS: atom_id res chain seq x y z
N MET A 1 8.24 8.60 -26.61
CA MET A 1 6.80 8.66 -26.98
C MET A 1 6.14 9.78 -26.19
N ARG A 2 4.94 10.26 -26.59
CA ARG A 2 4.19 11.28 -25.84
C ARG A 2 3.16 10.62 -24.95
N VAL A 3 3.25 10.87 -23.65
CA VAL A 3 2.44 10.25 -22.62
C VAL A 3 1.80 11.33 -21.76
N THR A 4 0.51 11.22 -21.47
CA THR A 4 -0.18 12.04 -20.48
C THR A 4 -0.67 11.17 -19.35
N ILE A 5 -0.48 11.62 -18.12
CA ILE A 5 -0.93 10.92 -16.91
C ILE A 5 -1.88 11.83 -16.15
N PHE A 6 -3.10 11.39 -15.96
CA PHE A 6 -4.10 12.08 -15.13
C PHE A 6 -4.06 11.54 -13.71
N GLY A 7 -3.71 12.42 -12.78
CA GLY A 7 -3.50 12.13 -11.37
C GLY A 7 -2.03 12.04 -10.99
N SER A 8 -1.58 12.95 -10.14
CA SER A 8 -0.22 12.98 -9.57
C SER A 8 -0.24 12.41 -8.12
N GLY A 9 -0.95 11.30 -7.93
CA GLY A 9 -0.84 10.46 -6.73
C GLY A 9 0.36 9.53 -6.82
N TYR A 10 0.46 8.58 -5.90
CA TYR A 10 1.59 7.66 -5.81
C TYR A 10 1.87 6.95 -7.16
N VAL A 11 0.84 6.29 -7.72
CA VAL A 11 0.95 5.55 -8.99
C VAL A 11 1.31 6.46 -10.15
N GLY A 12 0.64 7.62 -10.25
CA GLY A 12 0.88 8.56 -11.35
C GLY A 12 2.28 9.18 -11.32
N LEU A 13 2.78 9.58 -10.15
CA LEU A 13 4.11 10.16 -10.00
C LEU A 13 5.22 9.15 -10.31
N VAL A 14 5.14 7.95 -9.77
CA VAL A 14 6.14 6.89 -10.05
C VAL A 14 6.11 6.51 -11.52
N THR A 15 4.92 6.28 -12.10
CA THR A 15 4.75 5.94 -13.52
C THR A 15 5.31 7.04 -14.41
N GLY A 16 4.97 8.30 -14.14
CA GLY A 16 5.41 9.45 -14.93
C GLY A 16 6.91 9.64 -14.89
N ALA A 17 7.49 9.59 -13.69
CA ALA A 17 8.93 9.76 -13.51
C ALA A 17 9.73 8.63 -14.19
N CYS A 18 9.30 7.37 -14.06
CA CYS A 18 9.96 6.23 -14.68
C CYS A 18 9.82 6.23 -16.21
N LEU A 19 8.64 6.58 -16.75
CA LEU A 19 8.46 6.71 -18.20
C LEU A 19 9.29 7.86 -18.79
N ALA A 20 9.37 8.99 -18.10
CA ALA A 20 10.24 10.10 -18.51
C ALA A 20 11.71 9.70 -18.47
N ASP A 21 12.14 8.94 -17.46
CA ASP A 21 13.51 8.45 -17.35
C ASP A 21 13.90 7.47 -18.46
N ALA A 22 12.93 6.74 -19.00
CA ALA A 22 13.09 5.91 -20.19
C ALA A 22 13.07 6.70 -21.52
N GLY A 23 13.05 8.06 -21.46
CA GLY A 23 13.14 8.93 -22.64
C GLY A 23 11.80 9.31 -23.26
N ASN A 24 10.68 9.05 -22.59
CA ASN A 24 9.39 9.54 -23.05
C ASN A 24 9.18 11.02 -22.68
N ASP A 25 8.36 11.71 -23.44
CA ASP A 25 7.90 13.06 -23.18
C ASP A 25 6.57 12.97 -22.40
N VAL A 26 6.57 13.34 -21.13
CA VAL A 26 5.50 13.04 -20.16
C VAL A 26 4.93 14.32 -19.58
N ILE A 27 3.60 14.46 -19.65
CA ILE A 27 2.84 15.47 -18.91
C ILE A 27 1.99 14.78 -17.85
N CYS A 28 2.16 15.18 -16.58
CA CYS A 28 1.29 14.80 -15.49
C CYS A 28 0.26 15.92 -15.23
N VAL A 29 -1.01 15.58 -15.31
CA VAL A 29 -2.13 16.48 -15.07
C VAL A 29 -2.75 16.18 -13.70
N ASP A 30 -2.88 17.21 -12.85
CA ASP A 30 -3.57 17.07 -11.56
C ASP A 30 -4.46 18.30 -11.33
N ILE A 31 -5.60 18.10 -10.68
CA ILE A 31 -6.55 19.19 -10.37
C ILE A 31 -6.08 20.08 -9.23
N ASP A 32 -5.16 19.59 -8.39
CA ASP A 32 -4.61 20.31 -7.25
C ASP A 32 -3.47 21.23 -7.69
N ALA A 33 -3.78 22.53 -7.76
CA ALA A 33 -2.82 23.56 -8.17
C ALA A 33 -1.64 23.67 -7.17
N GLY A 34 -1.90 23.53 -5.87
CA GLY A 34 -0.85 23.60 -4.86
C GLY A 34 0.13 22.45 -4.96
N LYS A 35 -0.37 21.23 -5.15
CA LYS A 35 0.46 20.04 -5.40
C LYS A 35 1.25 20.17 -6.70
N THR A 36 0.61 20.61 -7.77
CA THR A 36 1.25 20.80 -9.08
C THR A 36 2.40 21.81 -8.99
N GLU A 37 2.21 22.92 -8.27
CA GLU A 37 3.25 23.92 -8.08
C GLU A 37 4.42 23.41 -7.23
N ARG A 38 4.17 22.64 -6.20
CA ARG A 38 5.22 21.96 -5.41
C ARG A 38 6.04 21.01 -6.29
N LEU A 39 5.36 20.18 -7.10
CA LEU A 39 6.01 19.25 -8.02
C LEU A 39 6.87 19.95 -9.08
N ARG A 40 6.44 21.11 -9.59
CA ARG A 40 7.24 21.96 -10.50
C ARG A 40 8.53 22.44 -9.85
N ARG A 41 8.53 22.68 -8.54
CA ARG A 41 9.73 23.04 -7.76
C ARG A 41 10.57 21.82 -7.35
N GLY A 42 10.15 20.60 -7.72
CA GLY A 42 10.81 19.36 -7.33
C GLY A 42 10.44 18.85 -5.92
N GLU A 43 9.45 19.48 -5.26
CA GLU A 43 8.96 19.05 -3.93
C GLU A 43 7.94 17.91 -4.08
N VAL A 44 8.33 16.70 -3.72
CA VAL A 44 7.48 15.49 -3.87
C VAL A 44 6.61 15.30 -2.63
N PRO A 45 5.25 15.24 -2.76
CA PRO A 45 4.35 15.17 -1.62
C PRO A 45 4.14 13.75 -1.06
N ILE A 46 4.95 12.80 -1.46
CA ILE A 46 4.90 11.39 -1.02
C ILE A 46 6.31 10.90 -0.70
N HIS A 47 6.42 9.97 0.23
CA HIS A 47 7.70 9.33 0.52
C HIS A 47 7.89 8.07 -0.35
N GLU A 48 8.81 8.15 -1.32
CA GLU A 48 9.29 7.00 -2.10
C GLU A 48 10.79 7.18 -2.35
N PRO A 49 11.63 6.25 -1.88
CA PRO A 49 13.07 6.35 -2.04
C PRO A 49 13.50 6.56 -3.50
N GLY A 50 14.23 7.67 -3.76
CA GLY A 50 14.75 8.00 -5.09
C GLY A 50 13.81 8.76 -6.03
N LEU A 51 12.52 8.91 -5.68
CA LEU A 51 11.54 9.56 -6.57
C LEU A 51 11.83 11.05 -6.77
N GLU A 52 12.22 11.77 -5.73
CA GLU A 52 12.54 13.20 -5.81
C GLU A 52 13.68 13.47 -6.80
N ALA A 53 14.77 12.70 -6.69
CA ALA A 53 15.90 12.82 -7.62
C ALA A 53 15.50 12.50 -9.07
N LEU A 54 14.61 11.52 -9.26
CA LEU A 54 14.11 11.12 -10.57
C LEU A 54 13.24 12.21 -11.20
N ILE A 55 12.33 12.79 -10.44
CA ILE A 55 11.45 13.89 -10.88
C ILE A 55 12.29 15.11 -11.25
N LYS A 56 13.21 15.52 -10.38
CA LYS A 56 14.10 16.68 -10.61
C LYS A 56 14.91 16.51 -11.89
N ARG A 57 15.60 15.39 -12.05
CA ARG A 57 16.43 15.10 -13.24
C ARG A 57 15.63 15.15 -14.55
N ASN A 58 14.42 14.59 -14.55
CA ASN A 58 13.59 14.55 -15.75
C ASN A 58 12.87 15.87 -16.02
N GLY A 59 12.54 16.62 -14.98
CA GLY A 59 12.04 18.00 -15.10
C GLY A 59 13.09 18.93 -15.71
N GLU A 60 14.33 18.92 -15.20
CA GLU A 60 15.46 19.70 -15.74
C GLU A 60 15.79 19.32 -17.19
N ALA A 61 15.61 18.07 -17.56
CA ALA A 61 15.80 17.58 -18.93
C ALA A 61 14.61 17.87 -19.87
N GLY A 62 13.54 18.49 -19.39
CA GLY A 62 12.35 18.82 -20.17
C GLY A 62 11.51 17.62 -20.60
N ARG A 63 11.71 16.46 -19.97
CA ARG A 63 10.95 15.22 -20.29
C ARG A 63 9.76 14.97 -19.36
N LEU A 64 9.67 15.68 -18.25
CA LEU A 64 8.57 15.54 -17.27
C LEU A 64 8.04 16.92 -16.91
N GLU A 65 6.77 17.12 -17.13
CA GLU A 65 6.07 18.36 -16.82
C GLU A 65 4.85 18.08 -15.95
N PHE A 66 4.50 19.05 -15.08
CA PHE A 66 3.31 19.01 -14.24
C PHE A 66 2.38 20.19 -14.58
N THR A 67 1.10 19.93 -14.76
CA THR A 67 0.14 20.97 -15.13
C THR A 67 -1.25 20.72 -14.53
N THR A 68 -2.03 21.79 -14.38
CA THR A 68 -3.47 21.71 -14.12
C THR A 68 -4.29 21.81 -15.41
N ASP A 69 -3.65 22.10 -16.54
CA ASP A 69 -4.30 22.24 -17.85
C ASP A 69 -4.57 20.86 -18.47
N ALA A 70 -5.80 20.39 -18.29
CA ALA A 70 -6.22 19.10 -18.80
C ALA A 70 -6.35 19.11 -20.35
N VAL A 71 -6.67 20.24 -20.98
CA VAL A 71 -6.76 20.37 -22.44
C VAL A 71 -5.38 20.10 -23.05
N ARG A 72 -4.38 20.82 -22.56
CA ARG A 72 -2.98 20.63 -22.97
C ARG A 72 -2.53 19.18 -22.77
N GLY A 73 -2.91 18.55 -21.63
CA GLY A 73 -2.63 17.16 -21.38
C GLY A 73 -3.22 16.23 -22.43
N VAL A 74 -4.51 16.40 -22.76
CA VAL A 74 -5.18 15.56 -23.78
C VAL A 74 -4.56 15.77 -25.17
N GLU A 75 -4.22 17.00 -25.55
CA GLU A 75 -3.59 17.30 -26.84
C GLU A 75 -2.17 16.75 -26.95
N HIS A 76 -1.46 16.56 -25.83
CA HIS A 76 -0.09 16.08 -25.81
C HIS A 76 0.00 14.57 -26.08
N GLY A 77 -0.68 13.74 -25.30
CA GLY A 77 -0.42 12.29 -25.22
C GLY A 77 -1.06 11.48 -26.35
N LEU A 78 -0.29 10.56 -26.93
CA LEU A 78 -0.83 9.39 -27.63
C LEU A 78 -1.38 8.40 -26.61
N PHE A 79 -0.64 8.21 -25.52
CA PHE A 79 -1.03 7.37 -24.39
C PHE A 79 -1.59 8.25 -23.28
N GLN A 80 -2.86 8.03 -22.92
CA GLN A 80 -3.60 8.79 -21.92
C GLN A 80 -3.84 7.89 -20.69
N LEU A 81 -2.97 7.98 -19.68
CA LEU A 81 -3.04 7.13 -18.51
C LEU A 81 -3.95 7.73 -17.44
N ILE A 82 -4.94 6.98 -17.00
CA ILE A 82 -5.82 7.33 -15.88
C ILE A 82 -5.21 6.71 -14.61
N ALA A 83 -4.57 7.54 -13.77
CA ALA A 83 -3.90 7.15 -12.54
C ALA A 83 -4.47 7.90 -11.31
N VAL A 84 -5.77 8.22 -11.36
CA VAL A 84 -6.49 8.88 -10.26
C VAL A 84 -6.89 7.89 -9.17
N GLY A 85 -7.14 8.40 -7.96
CA GLY A 85 -7.59 7.58 -6.84
C GLY A 85 -8.97 6.96 -7.07
N THR A 86 -9.13 5.72 -6.60
CA THR A 86 -10.40 4.98 -6.54
C THR A 86 -10.69 4.66 -5.07
N PRO A 87 -11.08 5.65 -4.24
CA PRO A 87 -11.33 5.40 -2.82
C PRO A 87 -12.47 4.41 -2.62
N ALA A 88 -12.49 3.74 -1.48
CA ALA A 88 -13.61 2.89 -1.12
C ALA A 88 -14.84 3.74 -0.78
N GLY A 89 -15.98 3.37 -1.32
CA GLY A 89 -17.28 3.86 -0.88
C GLY A 89 -17.66 3.30 0.50
N GLU A 90 -18.69 3.85 1.13
CA GLU A 90 -19.20 3.38 2.42
C GLU A 90 -19.68 1.92 2.38
N ASP A 91 -20.13 1.47 1.22
CA ASP A 91 -20.60 0.11 0.95
C ASP A 91 -19.48 -0.86 0.51
N GLY A 92 -18.22 -0.43 0.53
CA GLY A 92 -17.06 -1.19 0.09
C GLY A 92 -16.82 -1.20 -1.42
N SER A 93 -17.68 -0.56 -2.23
CA SER A 93 -17.46 -0.37 -3.67
C SER A 93 -16.27 0.57 -3.94
N ALA A 94 -15.68 0.49 -5.13
CA ALA A 94 -14.70 1.49 -5.55
C ALA A 94 -15.40 2.70 -6.19
N ASP A 95 -15.08 3.90 -5.74
CA ASP A 95 -15.59 5.13 -6.34
C ASP A 95 -14.88 5.43 -7.66
N LEU A 96 -15.62 5.31 -8.76
CA LEU A 96 -15.11 5.54 -10.12
C LEU A 96 -15.35 6.96 -10.64
N ARG A 97 -15.92 7.87 -9.86
CA ARG A 97 -16.26 9.23 -10.32
C ARG A 97 -15.06 9.96 -10.91
N HIS A 98 -13.89 9.83 -10.27
CA HIS A 98 -12.67 10.46 -10.78
C HIS A 98 -12.21 9.84 -12.11
N VAL A 99 -12.27 8.52 -12.25
CA VAL A 99 -11.92 7.79 -13.47
C VAL A 99 -12.81 8.25 -14.64
N LEU A 100 -14.13 8.27 -14.42
CA LEU A 100 -15.11 8.68 -15.45
C LEU A 100 -15.01 10.18 -15.77
N THR A 101 -14.66 11.01 -14.79
CA THR A 101 -14.41 12.45 -15.05
C THR A 101 -13.21 12.64 -15.96
N VAL A 102 -12.11 11.90 -15.75
CA VAL A 102 -10.96 11.93 -16.66
C VAL A 102 -11.33 11.42 -18.05
N ALA A 103 -12.07 10.32 -18.16
CA ALA A 103 -12.54 9.79 -19.44
C ALA A 103 -13.39 10.83 -20.19
N ARG A 104 -14.30 11.52 -19.49
CA ARG A 104 -15.10 12.63 -20.06
C ARG A 104 -14.20 13.75 -20.54
N THR A 105 -13.21 14.15 -19.76
CA THR A 105 -12.26 15.21 -20.15
C THR A 105 -11.50 14.84 -21.41
N ILE A 106 -10.99 13.60 -21.48
CA ILE A 106 -10.32 13.08 -22.67
C ILE A 106 -11.28 13.12 -23.87
N GLY A 107 -12.47 12.53 -23.76
CA GLY A 107 -13.48 12.54 -24.82
C GLY A 107 -13.92 13.94 -25.26
N THR A 108 -13.92 14.93 -24.37
CA THR A 108 -14.25 16.32 -24.68
C THR A 108 -13.18 17.01 -25.54
N HIS A 109 -11.90 16.71 -25.33
CA HIS A 109 -10.80 17.48 -25.91
C HIS A 109 -9.97 16.70 -26.94
N MET A 110 -10.08 15.36 -27.02
CA MET A 110 -9.33 14.58 -27.98
C MET A 110 -9.75 14.89 -29.43
N ASN A 111 -8.78 15.16 -30.31
CA ASN A 111 -8.97 15.48 -31.72
C ASN A 111 -8.21 14.55 -32.66
N ARG A 112 -7.54 13.55 -32.13
CA ARG A 112 -6.78 12.53 -32.84
C ARG A 112 -6.83 11.22 -32.08
N TYR A 113 -6.47 10.12 -32.75
CA TYR A 113 -6.36 8.82 -32.13
C TYR A 113 -5.49 8.86 -30.87
N CYS A 114 -5.99 8.24 -29.80
CA CYS A 114 -5.23 8.00 -28.59
C CYS A 114 -5.64 6.67 -27.96
N ILE A 115 -4.76 6.17 -27.09
CA ILE A 115 -4.96 4.97 -26.28
C ILE A 115 -5.22 5.44 -24.85
N VAL A 116 -6.43 5.19 -24.36
CA VAL A 116 -6.84 5.51 -22.98
C VAL A 116 -6.57 4.30 -22.09
N ILE A 117 -5.70 4.47 -21.12
CA ILE A 117 -5.17 3.38 -20.30
C ILE A 117 -5.64 3.53 -18.87
N THR A 118 -6.42 2.59 -18.36
CA THR A 118 -6.79 2.53 -16.95
C THR A 118 -5.63 1.92 -16.18
N LYS A 119 -4.90 2.77 -15.45
CA LYS A 119 -3.78 2.39 -14.56
C LYS A 119 -4.24 2.23 -13.12
N SER A 120 -5.26 2.97 -12.72
CA SER A 120 -5.90 2.88 -11.40
C SER A 120 -6.43 1.48 -11.14
N THR A 121 -6.25 0.96 -9.91
CA THR A 121 -6.90 -0.29 -9.51
C THR A 121 -8.41 -0.07 -9.42
N ALA A 122 -9.16 -0.73 -10.27
CA ALA A 122 -10.59 -0.54 -10.43
C ALA A 122 -11.33 -1.88 -10.68
N PRO A 123 -12.61 -2.01 -10.30
CA PRO A 123 -13.39 -3.24 -10.49
C PRO A 123 -13.49 -3.67 -11.95
N VAL A 124 -13.73 -4.98 -12.14
CA VAL A 124 -14.00 -5.55 -13.45
C VAL A 124 -15.18 -4.83 -14.13
N GLY A 125 -15.01 -4.48 -15.39
CA GLY A 125 -15.98 -3.69 -16.18
C GLY A 125 -15.76 -2.17 -16.09
N THR A 126 -14.68 -1.70 -15.47
CA THR A 126 -14.34 -0.27 -15.44
C THR A 126 -13.95 0.23 -16.82
N ALA A 127 -13.16 -0.54 -17.58
CA ALA A 127 -12.80 -0.16 -18.94
C ALA A 127 -14.02 -0.07 -19.88
N ASP A 128 -15.04 -0.90 -19.69
CA ASP A 128 -16.31 -0.79 -20.43
C ASP A 128 -17.01 0.55 -20.13
N LYS A 129 -17.01 0.98 -18.87
CA LYS A 129 -17.57 2.28 -18.44
C LYS A 129 -16.76 3.46 -19.00
N VAL A 130 -15.44 3.35 -19.02
CA VAL A 130 -14.54 4.35 -19.64
C VAL A 130 -14.81 4.45 -21.13
N HIS A 131 -14.93 3.33 -21.83
CA HIS A 131 -15.27 3.30 -23.26
C HIS A 131 -16.61 3.98 -23.54
N ALA A 132 -17.65 3.59 -22.80
CA ALA A 132 -18.99 4.17 -22.95
C ALA A 132 -19.00 5.70 -22.67
N GLU A 133 -18.23 6.18 -21.69
CA GLU A 133 -18.13 7.61 -21.39
C GLU A 133 -17.42 8.40 -22.50
N LEU A 134 -16.37 7.82 -23.10
CA LEU A 134 -15.68 8.39 -24.28
C LEU A 134 -16.62 8.46 -25.49
N ASP A 135 -17.30 7.36 -25.82
CA ASP A 135 -18.27 7.32 -26.94
C ASP A 135 -19.39 8.32 -26.75
N ARG A 136 -19.96 8.39 -25.55
CA ARG A 136 -21.02 9.34 -25.21
C ARG A 136 -20.55 10.77 -25.44
N THR A 137 -19.33 11.09 -25.01
CA THR A 137 -18.78 12.45 -25.07
C THR A 137 -18.43 12.83 -26.51
N LEU A 138 -17.83 11.92 -27.29
CA LEU A 138 -17.55 12.14 -28.72
C LEU A 138 -18.83 12.32 -29.54
N THR A 139 -19.84 11.47 -29.28
CA THR A 139 -21.14 11.58 -29.94
C THR A 139 -21.81 12.91 -29.62
N ALA A 140 -21.79 13.36 -28.37
CA ALA A 140 -22.41 14.63 -27.96
C ALA A 140 -21.81 15.86 -28.67
N ARG A 141 -20.54 15.81 -29.06
CA ARG A 141 -19.87 16.89 -29.82
C ARG A 141 -19.80 16.64 -31.33
N GLY A 142 -20.41 15.56 -31.83
CA GLY A 142 -20.41 15.21 -33.25
C GLY A 142 -19.06 14.85 -33.82
N ALA A 143 -18.10 14.43 -32.99
CA ALA A 143 -16.74 14.09 -33.39
C ALA A 143 -16.61 12.59 -33.69
N LYS A 144 -15.89 12.27 -34.76
CA LYS A 144 -15.53 10.88 -35.14
C LYS A 144 -14.02 10.72 -34.97
N VAL A 145 -13.61 10.45 -33.74
CA VAL A 145 -12.21 10.22 -33.40
C VAL A 145 -12.08 8.79 -32.89
N GLU A 146 -11.16 8.02 -33.49
CA GLU A 146 -10.87 6.65 -33.07
C GLU A 146 -10.08 6.68 -31.75
N PHE A 147 -10.33 5.69 -30.89
CA PHE A 147 -9.59 5.47 -29.65
C PHE A 147 -9.63 3.98 -29.27
N ASP A 148 -8.72 3.59 -28.43
CA ASP A 148 -8.73 2.28 -27.76
C ASP A 148 -8.72 2.48 -26.25
N VAL A 149 -9.34 1.55 -25.53
CA VAL A 149 -9.28 1.47 -24.07
C VAL A 149 -8.48 0.25 -23.67
N VAL A 150 -7.55 0.44 -22.75
CA VAL A 150 -6.64 -0.61 -22.25
C VAL A 150 -6.74 -0.68 -20.74
N SER A 151 -6.81 -1.87 -20.19
CA SER A 151 -6.54 -2.12 -18.77
C SER A 151 -5.06 -2.44 -18.59
N ASN A 152 -4.34 -1.62 -17.82
CA ASN A 152 -2.93 -1.85 -17.50
C ASN A 152 -2.71 -1.66 -16.01
N PRO A 153 -3.14 -2.63 -15.18
CA PRO A 153 -3.03 -2.54 -13.74
C PRO A 153 -1.55 -2.44 -13.30
N GLU A 154 -1.31 -1.72 -12.21
CA GLU A 154 -0.01 -1.59 -11.60
C GLU A 154 0.22 -2.65 -10.51
N PHE A 155 1.48 -3.01 -10.27
CA PHE A 155 1.88 -3.93 -9.21
C PHE A 155 3.02 -3.34 -8.38
N LEU A 156 2.99 -2.02 -8.19
CA LEU A 156 3.99 -1.27 -7.45
C LEU A 156 3.85 -1.51 -5.95
N LYS A 157 4.99 -1.63 -5.28
CA LYS A 157 5.06 -1.70 -3.82
C LYS A 157 5.56 -0.36 -3.29
N GLU A 158 4.77 0.34 -2.49
CA GLU A 158 5.23 1.56 -1.81
C GLU A 158 6.58 1.30 -1.11
N GLY A 159 7.52 2.25 -1.24
CA GLY A 159 8.87 2.10 -0.73
C GLY A 159 9.85 1.30 -1.61
N ALA A 160 9.37 0.72 -2.73
CA ALA A 160 10.18 0.01 -3.72
C ALA A 160 9.63 0.17 -5.14
N ALA A 161 8.74 1.11 -5.37
CA ALA A 161 7.94 1.22 -6.59
C ALA A 161 8.77 1.59 -7.82
N ILE A 162 9.82 2.41 -7.66
CA ILE A 162 10.74 2.71 -8.78
C ILE A 162 11.41 1.43 -9.26
N GLY A 163 11.92 0.60 -8.34
CA GLY A 163 12.54 -0.68 -8.69
C GLY A 163 11.55 -1.63 -9.38
N ASP A 164 10.33 -1.72 -8.87
CA ASP A 164 9.27 -2.55 -9.44
C ASP A 164 8.84 -2.06 -10.83
N PHE A 165 8.85 -0.75 -11.09
CA PHE A 165 8.53 -0.21 -12.41
C PHE A 165 9.67 -0.39 -13.41
N MET A 166 10.92 -0.10 -12.98
CA MET A 166 12.09 -0.18 -13.85
C MET A 166 12.49 -1.61 -14.21
N LYS A 167 12.16 -2.58 -13.34
CA LYS A 167 12.45 -4.01 -13.53
C LYS A 167 11.23 -4.84 -13.09
N PRO A 168 10.11 -4.74 -13.82
CA PRO A 168 8.87 -5.40 -13.41
C PRO A 168 8.99 -6.93 -13.51
N ASP A 169 8.38 -7.65 -12.57
CA ASP A 169 8.21 -9.10 -12.69
C ASP A 169 7.30 -9.45 -13.87
N ARG A 170 6.28 -8.63 -14.11
CA ARG A 170 5.34 -8.71 -15.25
C ARG A 170 4.70 -7.35 -15.51
N VAL A 171 4.27 -7.16 -16.74
CA VAL A 171 3.40 -6.07 -17.19
C VAL A 171 2.13 -6.70 -17.78
N VAL A 172 0.98 -6.48 -17.14
CA VAL A 172 -0.31 -7.00 -17.61
C VAL A 172 -0.98 -5.95 -18.49
N ILE A 173 -1.44 -6.37 -19.66
CA ILE A 173 -2.14 -5.52 -20.64
C ILE A 173 -3.42 -6.21 -21.07
N GLY A 174 -4.54 -5.60 -20.75
CA GLY A 174 -5.86 -6.01 -21.22
C GLY A 174 -6.27 -5.21 -22.45
N THR A 175 -6.29 -5.85 -23.60
CA THR A 175 -6.74 -5.27 -24.87
C THR A 175 -7.06 -6.37 -25.89
N ASP A 176 -8.06 -6.12 -26.74
CA ASP A 176 -8.43 -7.02 -27.85
C ASP A 176 -7.91 -6.51 -29.20
N ASN A 177 -7.20 -5.35 -29.22
CA ASN A 177 -6.69 -4.75 -30.45
C ASN A 177 -5.19 -5.06 -30.65
N PRO A 178 -4.81 -5.82 -31.71
CA PRO A 178 -3.41 -6.16 -31.99
C PRO A 178 -2.52 -4.93 -32.21
N ARG A 179 -3.02 -3.88 -32.87
CA ARG A 179 -2.28 -2.63 -33.08
C ARG A 179 -1.94 -1.96 -31.73
N THR A 180 -2.91 -1.93 -30.83
CA THR A 180 -2.72 -1.36 -29.48
C THR A 180 -1.77 -2.22 -28.66
N THR A 181 -1.81 -3.54 -28.80
CA THR A 181 -0.82 -4.44 -28.19
C THR A 181 0.60 -4.07 -28.60
N GLU A 182 0.89 -3.82 -29.86
CA GLU A 182 2.23 -3.45 -30.34
C GLU A 182 2.66 -2.08 -29.83
N LEU A 183 1.74 -1.10 -29.76
CA LEU A 183 2.04 0.22 -29.20
C LEU A 183 2.34 0.14 -27.70
N MET A 184 1.60 -0.67 -26.95
CA MET A 184 1.86 -0.92 -25.53
C MET A 184 3.17 -1.67 -25.31
N ARG A 185 3.48 -2.65 -26.17
CA ARG A 185 4.77 -3.35 -26.17
C ARG A 185 5.92 -2.36 -26.34
N ALA A 186 5.82 -1.47 -27.32
CA ALA A 186 6.84 -0.44 -27.57
C ALA A 186 7.00 0.54 -26.39
N LEU A 187 5.91 0.89 -25.68
CA LEU A 187 5.96 1.74 -24.48
C LEU A 187 6.74 1.07 -23.34
N TYR A 188 6.55 -0.24 -23.14
CA TYR A 188 7.16 -1.00 -22.06
C TYR A 188 8.48 -1.69 -22.41
N GLU A 189 8.88 -1.71 -23.69
CA GLU A 189 10.13 -2.33 -24.15
C GLU A 189 11.37 -1.94 -23.34
N PRO A 190 11.59 -0.66 -22.96
CA PRO A 190 12.75 -0.28 -22.17
C PRO A 190 12.88 -1.00 -20.83
N PHE A 191 11.77 -1.46 -20.27
CA PHE A 191 11.69 -2.09 -18.94
C PHE A 191 11.70 -3.63 -19.00
N THR A 192 11.54 -4.21 -20.19
CA THR A 192 11.38 -5.67 -20.39
C THR A 192 12.44 -6.29 -21.29
N ARG A 193 13.56 -5.58 -21.56
CA ARG A 193 14.61 -5.98 -22.51
C ARG A 193 15.20 -7.37 -22.30
N ASN A 194 15.35 -7.80 -21.05
CA ASN A 194 16.03 -9.06 -20.74
C ASN A 194 15.14 -10.30 -20.91
N HIS A 195 13.82 -10.16 -20.77
CA HIS A 195 12.82 -11.21 -20.93
C HIS A 195 11.50 -10.57 -21.31
N ASP A 196 10.74 -11.21 -22.19
CA ASP A 196 9.36 -10.80 -22.45
C ASP A 196 8.52 -11.02 -21.18
N ARG A 197 8.18 -9.93 -20.52
CA ARG A 197 7.37 -9.90 -19.30
C ARG A 197 5.98 -9.35 -19.54
N LEU A 198 5.65 -9.09 -20.79
CA LEU A 198 4.34 -8.62 -21.20
C LEU A 198 3.36 -9.79 -21.24
N ILE A 199 2.31 -9.70 -20.45
CA ILE A 199 1.21 -10.66 -20.44
C ILE A 199 -0.02 -9.94 -21.01
N VAL A 200 -0.37 -10.30 -22.24
CA VAL A 200 -1.53 -9.75 -22.95
C VAL A 200 -2.72 -10.67 -22.74
N MET A 201 -3.86 -10.10 -22.40
CA MET A 201 -5.11 -10.81 -22.17
C MET A 201 -6.31 -9.90 -22.48
N ASP A 202 -7.53 -10.43 -22.41
CA ASP A 202 -8.72 -9.61 -22.50
C ASP A 202 -8.81 -8.61 -21.32
N ILE A 203 -9.57 -7.54 -21.53
CA ILE A 203 -9.64 -6.42 -20.61
C ILE A 203 -10.13 -6.85 -19.22
N ARG A 204 -11.20 -7.65 -19.14
CA ARG A 204 -11.80 -8.06 -17.87
C ARG A 204 -10.88 -8.98 -17.07
N SER A 205 -10.17 -9.88 -17.75
CA SER A 205 -9.15 -10.72 -17.12
C SER A 205 -7.99 -9.89 -16.55
N ALA A 206 -7.55 -8.82 -17.24
CA ALA A 206 -6.53 -7.92 -16.75
C ALA A 206 -6.97 -7.15 -15.50
N GLU A 207 -8.21 -6.64 -15.49
CA GLU A 207 -8.80 -5.99 -14.33
C GLU A 207 -8.88 -6.95 -13.12
N LEU A 208 -9.39 -8.18 -13.34
CA LEU A 208 -9.48 -9.17 -12.27
C LEU A 208 -8.11 -9.62 -11.75
N THR A 209 -7.10 -9.70 -12.61
CA THR A 209 -5.75 -10.15 -12.25
C THR A 209 -5.14 -9.30 -11.13
N LYS A 210 -5.36 -7.98 -11.13
CA LYS A 210 -4.88 -7.09 -10.07
C LYS A 210 -5.51 -7.43 -8.73
N TYR A 211 -6.83 -7.55 -8.68
CA TYR A 211 -7.56 -7.89 -7.47
C TYR A 211 -7.20 -9.29 -6.96
N ALA A 212 -7.13 -10.27 -7.86
CA ALA A 212 -6.77 -11.65 -7.54
C ALA A 212 -5.35 -11.73 -6.93
N ALA A 213 -4.38 -11.00 -7.51
CA ALA A 213 -3.02 -10.95 -6.98
C ALA A 213 -2.98 -10.37 -5.56
N ASN A 214 -3.62 -9.22 -5.33
CA ASN A 214 -3.65 -8.59 -4.00
C ASN A 214 -4.42 -9.44 -2.99
N ALA A 215 -5.53 -10.06 -3.38
CA ALA A 215 -6.30 -10.96 -2.53
C ALA A 215 -5.51 -12.23 -2.16
N MET A 216 -4.75 -12.81 -3.09
CA MET A 216 -3.88 -13.96 -2.80
C MET A 216 -2.80 -13.60 -1.79
N LEU A 217 -2.14 -12.44 -1.94
CA LEU A 217 -1.13 -11.98 -0.98
C LEU A 217 -1.73 -11.71 0.40
N ALA A 218 -2.90 -11.08 0.46
CA ALA A 218 -3.63 -10.88 1.70
C ALA A 218 -4.04 -12.20 2.37
N THR A 219 -4.44 -13.20 1.56
CA THR A 219 -4.77 -14.56 2.03
C THR A 219 -3.57 -15.22 2.69
N LYS A 220 -2.37 -15.15 2.07
CA LYS A 220 -1.14 -15.71 2.63
C LYS A 220 -0.83 -15.11 4.00
N ILE A 221 -0.97 -13.78 4.15
CA ILE A 221 -0.74 -13.09 5.43
C ILE A 221 -1.77 -13.51 6.47
N SER A 222 -3.08 -13.47 6.14
CA SER A 222 -4.14 -13.85 7.09
C SER A 222 -4.03 -15.32 7.51
N PHE A 223 -3.72 -16.23 6.56
CA PHE A 223 -3.50 -17.63 6.86
C PHE A 223 -2.34 -17.82 7.87
N MET A 224 -1.20 -17.15 7.66
CA MET A 224 -0.07 -17.24 8.57
C MET A 224 -0.37 -16.63 9.95
N ASN A 225 -1.15 -15.56 10.00
CA ASN A 225 -1.60 -14.96 11.26
C ASN A 225 -2.56 -15.88 12.03
N GLU A 226 -3.45 -16.58 11.35
CA GLU A 226 -4.30 -17.59 11.98
C GLU A 226 -3.48 -18.75 12.52
N LEU A 227 -2.53 -19.28 11.73
CA LEU A 227 -1.60 -20.32 12.19
C LEU A 227 -0.74 -19.86 13.36
N ALA A 228 -0.32 -18.59 13.40
CA ALA A 228 0.42 -18.05 14.53
C ALA A 228 -0.39 -18.09 15.83
N ASN A 229 -1.68 -17.73 15.76
CA ASN A 229 -2.58 -17.81 16.91
C ASN A 229 -2.87 -19.26 17.34
N ILE A 230 -2.85 -20.22 16.41
CA ILE A 230 -2.93 -21.67 16.72
C ILE A 230 -1.63 -22.14 17.38
N ALA A 231 -0.46 -21.76 16.81
CA ALA A 231 0.85 -22.15 17.30
C ALA A 231 1.03 -21.80 18.78
N GLU A 232 0.62 -20.59 19.20
CA GLU A 232 0.66 -20.21 20.62
C GLU A 232 -0.16 -21.14 21.52
N ARG A 233 -1.30 -21.65 21.06
CA ARG A 233 -2.18 -22.52 21.85
C ARG A 233 -1.69 -23.94 21.95
N VAL A 234 -1.01 -24.43 20.92
CA VAL A 234 -0.48 -25.80 20.89
C VAL A 234 0.99 -25.90 21.30
N GLY A 235 1.62 -24.75 21.65
CA GLY A 235 3.02 -24.69 22.08
C GLY A 235 4.03 -24.84 20.94
N ALA A 236 3.64 -24.55 19.69
CA ALA A 236 4.53 -24.50 18.53
C ALA A 236 5.17 -23.10 18.36
N ASP A 237 6.25 -23.03 17.59
CA ASP A 237 6.90 -21.78 17.17
C ASP A 237 6.57 -21.53 15.70
N ILE A 238 5.81 -20.46 15.42
CA ILE A 238 5.38 -20.12 14.07
C ILE A 238 6.54 -19.84 13.11
N GLU A 239 7.69 -19.34 13.61
CA GLU A 239 8.84 -19.08 12.75
C GLU A 239 9.45 -20.40 12.23
N LYS A 240 9.47 -21.45 13.07
CA LYS A 240 9.88 -22.78 12.63
C LYS A 240 8.89 -23.38 11.64
N VAL A 241 7.60 -23.20 11.89
CA VAL A 241 6.54 -23.62 10.95
C VAL A 241 6.68 -22.88 9.62
N ARG A 242 6.89 -21.54 9.65
CA ARG A 242 7.12 -20.72 8.47
C ARG A 242 8.30 -21.19 7.63
N ILE A 243 9.42 -21.50 8.28
CA ILE A 243 10.61 -22.04 7.59
C ILE A 243 10.28 -23.41 6.99
N GLY A 244 9.61 -24.27 7.73
CA GLY A 244 9.24 -25.61 7.27
C GLY A 244 8.35 -25.58 6.01
N ILE A 245 7.25 -24.84 6.06
CA ILE A 245 6.33 -24.76 4.90
C ILE A 245 6.91 -23.94 3.75
N GLY A 246 7.69 -22.88 4.04
CA GLY A 246 8.30 -22.02 3.03
C GLY A 246 9.39 -22.70 2.21
N SER A 247 9.99 -23.79 2.72
CA SER A 247 10.97 -24.60 1.99
C SER A 247 10.36 -25.40 0.82
N ASP A 248 9.04 -25.59 0.81
CA ASP A 248 8.33 -26.13 -0.35
C ASP A 248 8.23 -25.06 -1.44
N PRO A 249 8.80 -25.29 -2.65
CA PRO A 249 8.79 -24.31 -3.73
C PRO A 249 7.37 -23.95 -4.23
N ARG A 250 6.36 -24.78 -3.96
CA ARG A 250 4.96 -24.50 -4.28
C ARG A 250 4.36 -23.41 -3.37
N ILE A 251 4.94 -23.20 -2.18
CA ILE A 251 4.51 -22.20 -1.20
C ILE A 251 5.45 -20.98 -1.24
N GLY A 252 6.77 -21.24 -1.11
CA GLY A 252 7.82 -20.21 -1.07
C GLY A 252 7.75 -19.33 0.19
N TYR A 253 8.82 -18.56 0.42
CA TYR A 253 8.96 -17.71 1.61
C TYR A 253 8.27 -16.35 1.55
N SER A 254 7.81 -15.93 0.37
CA SER A 254 7.22 -14.61 0.19
C SER A 254 5.82 -14.52 0.77
N PHE A 255 5.56 -13.45 1.54
CA PHE A 255 4.25 -13.14 2.13
C PHE A 255 3.72 -14.15 3.16
N ILE A 256 4.60 -14.97 3.76
CA ILE A 256 4.25 -15.90 4.84
C ILE A 256 4.85 -15.50 6.20
N TYR A 257 4.99 -14.18 6.45
CA TYR A 257 5.46 -13.65 7.73
C TYR A 257 4.27 -13.30 8.62
N PRO A 258 4.14 -13.91 9.81
CA PRO A 258 3.10 -13.55 10.76
C PRO A 258 3.39 -12.20 11.41
N GLY A 259 2.35 -11.50 11.82
CA GLY A 259 2.48 -10.20 12.48
C GLY A 259 1.15 -9.66 12.98
N THR A 260 1.04 -8.34 13.09
CA THR A 260 -0.15 -7.63 13.57
C THR A 260 -1.24 -7.43 12.52
N GLY A 261 -1.17 -8.13 11.40
CA GLY A 261 -2.06 -7.93 10.26
C GLY A 261 -1.51 -6.98 9.20
N PHE A 262 -2.22 -6.91 8.07
CA PHE A 262 -1.88 -6.01 6.98
C PHE A 262 -2.70 -4.71 7.02
N GLY A 263 -2.13 -3.66 6.46
CA GLY A 263 -2.73 -2.35 6.26
C GLY A 263 -2.37 -1.78 4.89
N GLY A 264 -2.28 -0.46 4.81
CA GLY A 264 -1.97 0.27 3.59
C GLY A 264 -3.20 0.56 2.74
N SER A 265 -2.98 1.28 1.67
CA SER A 265 -4.02 1.75 0.75
C SER A 265 -4.60 0.68 -0.17
N CYS A 266 -3.91 -0.46 -0.34
CA CYS A 266 -4.23 -1.45 -1.37
C CYS A 266 -4.97 -2.67 -0.80
N PHE A 267 -4.32 -3.50 0.03
CA PHE A 267 -4.87 -4.80 0.41
C PHE A 267 -6.25 -4.72 1.06
N PRO A 268 -6.49 -3.87 2.08
CA PRO A 268 -7.82 -3.82 2.70
C PRO A 268 -8.90 -3.37 1.71
N LYS A 269 -8.60 -2.35 0.91
CA LYS A 269 -9.53 -1.81 -0.09
C LYS A 269 -9.83 -2.83 -1.19
N ASP A 270 -8.80 -3.48 -1.74
CA ASP A 270 -8.96 -4.36 -2.89
C ASP A 270 -9.65 -5.68 -2.51
N VAL A 271 -9.38 -6.22 -1.32
CA VAL A 271 -10.10 -7.40 -0.80
C VAL A 271 -11.59 -7.08 -0.65
N ARG A 272 -11.95 -5.95 -0.01
CA ARG A 272 -13.34 -5.53 0.17
C ARG A 272 -14.04 -5.23 -1.17
N ALA A 273 -13.35 -4.57 -2.10
CA ALA A 273 -13.89 -4.32 -3.44
C ALA A 273 -14.15 -5.62 -4.22
N LEU A 274 -13.27 -6.62 -4.10
CA LEU A 274 -13.48 -7.92 -4.72
C LEU A 274 -14.62 -8.70 -4.06
N ILE A 275 -14.76 -8.64 -2.74
CA ILE A 275 -15.92 -9.18 -2.00
C ILE A 275 -17.21 -8.56 -2.53
N ARG A 276 -17.24 -7.24 -2.65
CA ARG A 276 -18.41 -6.51 -3.17
C ARG A 276 -18.75 -6.93 -4.60
N SER A 277 -17.74 -6.96 -5.49
CA SER A 277 -17.92 -7.39 -6.88
C SER A 277 -18.44 -8.83 -6.99
N ALA A 278 -18.00 -9.73 -6.10
CA ALA A 278 -18.51 -11.11 -6.06
C ALA A 278 -19.99 -11.15 -5.68
N HIS A 279 -20.41 -10.40 -4.65
CA HIS A 279 -21.81 -10.31 -4.25
C HIS A 279 -22.70 -9.71 -5.36
N GLU A 280 -22.23 -8.66 -6.05
CA GLU A 280 -22.93 -8.08 -7.21
C GLU A 280 -23.07 -9.07 -8.37
N ALA A 281 -22.11 -9.98 -8.52
CA ALA A 281 -22.17 -11.10 -9.47
C ALA A 281 -22.97 -12.32 -8.95
N GLY A 282 -23.60 -12.24 -7.77
CA GLY A 282 -24.37 -13.32 -7.17
C GLY A 282 -23.55 -14.45 -6.55
N HIS A 283 -22.27 -14.22 -6.24
CA HIS A 283 -21.37 -15.20 -5.64
C HIS A 283 -20.97 -14.81 -4.21
N GLU A 284 -21.06 -15.77 -3.28
CA GLU A 284 -20.60 -15.60 -1.89
C GLU A 284 -19.11 -15.93 -1.76
N PRO A 285 -18.21 -14.94 -1.52
CA PRO A 285 -16.76 -15.15 -1.53
C PRO A 285 -16.25 -15.57 -0.15
N GLN A 286 -16.53 -16.78 0.29
CA GLN A 286 -16.23 -17.30 1.64
C GLN A 286 -14.77 -17.11 2.07
N VAL A 287 -13.80 -17.40 1.21
CA VAL A 287 -12.39 -17.28 1.52
C VAL A 287 -12.02 -15.81 1.78
N LEU A 288 -12.48 -14.89 0.93
CA LEU A 288 -12.15 -13.46 1.05
C LEU A 288 -12.78 -12.85 2.31
N ASN A 289 -14.01 -13.25 2.65
CA ASN A 289 -14.68 -12.86 3.90
C ASN A 289 -13.89 -13.33 5.12
N ALA A 290 -13.39 -14.57 5.10
CA ALA A 290 -12.52 -15.09 6.16
C ALA A 290 -11.22 -14.30 6.26
N VAL A 291 -10.57 -13.97 5.14
CA VAL A 291 -9.32 -13.20 5.09
C VAL A 291 -9.48 -11.82 5.74
N ASP A 292 -10.52 -11.07 5.38
CA ASP A 292 -10.78 -9.73 5.94
C ASP A 292 -11.09 -9.82 7.44
N SER A 293 -11.93 -10.79 7.84
CA SER A 293 -12.28 -11.04 9.25
C SER A 293 -11.08 -11.43 10.10
N VAL A 294 -10.20 -12.32 9.61
CA VAL A 294 -8.96 -12.70 10.31
C VAL A 294 -8.04 -11.50 10.47
N ASN A 295 -7.89 -10.69 9.41
CA ASN A 295 -7.04 -9.50 9.47
C ASN A 295 -7.55 -8.46 10.48
N ALA A 296 -8.86 -8.23 10.54
CA ALA A 296 -9.46 -7.32 11.51
C ALA A 296 -9.14 -7.75 12.95
N ARG A 297 -9.33 -9.03 13.27
CA ARG A 297 -9.00 -9.59 14.60
C ARG A 297 -7.51 -9.56 14.91
N GLN A 298 -6.66 -9.70 13.90
CA GLN A 298 -5.21 -9.72 14.07
C GLN A 298 -4.65 -8.36 14.46
N LYS A 299 -5.24 -7.26 14.00
CA LYS A 299 -4.83 -5.90 14.40
C LYS A 299 -4.97 -5.64 15.91
N GLU A 300 -5.78 -6.42 16.62
CA GLU A 300 -5.99 -6.30 18.07
C GLU A 300 -5.07 -7.21 18.90
N VAL A 301 -4.28 -8.08 18.28
CA VAL A 301 -3.57 -9.15 19.00
C VAL A 301 -2.58 -8.62 20.04
N LEU A 302 -1.83 -7.54 19.73
CA LEU A 302 -0.91 -6.93 20.68
C LEU A 302 -1.65 -6.31 21.86
N PHE A 303 -2.76 -5.61 21.62
CA PHE A 303 -3.58 -5.06 22.69
C PHE A 303 -4.07 -6.15 23.65
N ARG A 304 -4.54 -7.28 23.14
CA ARG A 304 -4.97 -8.41 23.98
C ARG A 304 -3.81 -9.01 24.79
N LYS A 305 -2.59 -9.07 24.23
CA LYS A 305 -1.39 -9.50 24.98
C LYS A 305 -1.05 -8.53 26.11
N MET A 306 -1.14 -7.21 25.85
CA MET A 306 -0.92 -6.19 26.88
C MET A 306 -1.96 -6.27 28.01
N GLN A 307 -3.25 -6.46 27.68
CA GLN A 307 -4.30 -6.63 28.69
C GLN A 307 -4.06 -7.84 29.59
N ARG A 308 -3.54 -8.93 29.05
CA ARG A 308 -3.20 -10.12 29.84
C ARG A 308 -1.97 -9.90 30.71
N HIS A 309 -0.97 -9.18 30.23
CA HIS A 309 0.25 -8.87 30.98
C HIS A 309 -0.05 -7.91 32.14
N PHE A 310 -0.80 -6.85 31.84
CA PHE A 310 -1.22 -5.84 32.82
C PHE A 310 -2.60 -6.17 33.36
N ALA A 311 -2.70 -7.19 34.21
CA ALA A 311 -3.98 -7.66 34.74
C ALA A 311 -4.76 -6.62 35.55
N ASP A 312 -4.06 -5.63 36.11
CA ASP A 312 -4.61 -4.46 36.82
C ASP A 312 -5.07 -3.34 35.89
N GLY A 313 -4.94 -3.51 34.58
CA GLY A 313 -5.41 -2.63 33.53
C GLY A 313 -4.33 -1.73 32.93
N LEU A 314 -4.73 -1.03 31.87
CA LEU A 314 -3.86 -0.15 31.07
C LEU A 314 -4.04 1.34 31.40
N LYS A 315 -5.02 1.69 32.22
CA LYS A 315 -5.30 3.10 32.58
C LYS A 315 -4.10 3.76 33.26
N GLY A 316 -3.67 4.89 32.73
CA GLY A 316 -2.54 5.68 33.24
C GLY A 316 -1.16 5.09 32.91
N ARG A 317 -1.07 3.93 32.25
CA ARG A 317 0.20 3.38 31.77
C ARG A 317 0.65 4.09 30.52
N THR A 318 1.96 4.20 30.34
CA THR A 318 2.58 4.76 29.13
C THR A 318 3.13 3.62 28.28
N ILE A 319 2.71 3.54 27.03
CA ILE A 319 3.20 2.56 26.06
C ILE A 319 4.07 3.27 25.02
N ALA A 320 5.33 2.85 24.92
CA ALA A 320 6.20 3.21 23.81
C ALA A 320 5.73 2.47 22.56
N LEU A 321 5.58 3.17 21.43
CA LEU A 321 5.14 2.58 20.18
C LEU A 321 6.18 2.84 19.08
N TRP A 322 6.84 1.79 18.63
CA TRP A 322 7.79 1.83 17.53
C TRP A 322 7.14 1.37 16.22
N GLY A 323 7.08 2.29 15.26
CA GLY A 323 6.46 2.06 13.97
C GLY A 323 4.99 2.46 13.92
N LEU A 324 4.68 3.36 12.99
CA LEU A 324 3.34 3.90 12.76
C LEU A 324 2.85 3.62 11.34
N ALA A 325 3.74 3.68 10.34
CA ALA A 325 3.45 3.27 8.98
C ALA A 325 3.07 1.79 8.90
N PHE A 326 2.26 1.39 7.93
CA PHE A 326 1.80 0.00 7.78
C PHE A 326 2.93 -0.99 7.44
N LYS A 327 4.04 -0.49 6.88
CA LYS A 327 5.30 -1.21 6.59
C LYS A 327 6.47 -0.23 6.51
N PRO A 328 7.74 -0.70 6.47
CA PRO A 328 8.92 0.14 6.27
C PRO A 328 8.93 0.87 4.91
N ASN A 329 9.72 1.94 4.83
CA ASN A 329 10.00 2.74 3.64
C ASN A 329 8.79 3.49 3.04
N THR A 330 7.78 3.77 3.84
CA THR A 330 6.62 4.60 3.49
C THR A 330 6.17 5.41 4.71
N ASP A 331 5.47 6.51 4.46
CA ASP A 331 4.77 7.31 5.47
C ASP A 331 3.28 6.94 5.59
N ASP A 332 2.80 5.97 4.78
CA ASP A 332 1.38 5.60 4.72
C ASP A 332 0.89 4.91 6.00
N MET A 333 -0.03 5.58 6.69
CA MET A 333 -0.69 5.08 7.90
C MET A 333 -2.12 4.57 7.64
N ARG A 334 -2.60 4.56 6.40
CA ARG A 334 -3.96 4.11 6.07
C ARG A 334 -4.14 2.64 6.45
N GLU A 335 -5.20 2.35 7.19
CA GLU A 335 -5.50 0.98 7.67
C GLU A 335 -4.32 0.31 8.41
N ALA A 336 -3.32 1.08 8.86
CA ALA A 336 -2.16 0.53 9.56
C ALA A 336 -2.57 -0.13 10.89
N PRO A 337 -2.00 -1.29 11.26
CA PRO A 337 -2.25 -1.93 12.55
C PRO A 337 -1.94 -1.04 13.74
N SER A 338 -1.00 -0.11 13.62
CA SER A 338 -0.66 0.90 14.62
C SER A 338 -1.86 1.76 14.98
N ARG A 339 -2.71 2.15 14.01
CA ARG A 339 -3.91 2.96 14.27
C ARG A 339 -4.90 2.23 15.16
N THR A 340 -5.17 0.96 14.85
CA THR A 340 -6.05 0.13 15.70
C THR A 340 -5.49 -0.01 17.11
N LEU A 341 -4.18 -0.24 17.25
CA LEU A 341 -3.55 -0.33 18.56
C LEU A 341 -3.62 1.00 19.33
N ILE A 342 -3.35 2.13 18.68
CA ILE A 342 -3.45 3.47 19.27
C ILE A 342 -4.88 3.72 19.79
N GLU A 343 -5.89 3.48 18.98
CA GLU A 343 -7.29 3.68 19.34
C GLU A 343 -7.70 2.84 20.56
N LEU A 344 -7.30 1.56 20.58
CA LEU A 344 -7.59 0.66 21.69
C LEU A 344 -6.88 1.05 22.97
N LEU A 345 -5.61 1.46 22.90
CA LEU A 345 -4.83 1.92 24.04
C LEU A 345 -5.38 3.21 24.65
N LEU A 346 -5.69 4.20 23.81
CA LEU A 346 -6.30 5.47 24.25
C LEU A 346 -7.67 5.23 24.89
N LYS A 347 -8.49 4.36 24.29
CA LYS A 347 -9.79 3.97 24.86
C LYS A 347 -9.66 3.27 26.21
N ALA A 348 -8.58 2.53 26.43
CA ALA A 348 -8.25 1.90 27.70
C ALA A 348 -7.65 2.89 28.73
N GLY A 349 -7.48 4.16 28.38
CA GLY A 349 -6.91 5.20 29.24
C GLY A 349 -5.38 5.16 29.37
N ALA A 350 -4.68 4.51 28.45
CA ALA A 350 -3.24 4.53 28.37
C ALA A 350 -2.73 5.80 27.69
N HIS A 351 -1.45 6.12 27.93
CA HIS A 351 -0.69 7.14 27.21
C HIS A 351 0.24 6.48 26.19
N ILE A 352 0.49 7.14 25.07
CA ILE A 352 1.33 6.63 23.98
C ILE A 352 2.46 7.60 23.72
N GLN A 353 3.69 7.09 23.69
CA GLN A 353 4.88 7.77 23.19
C GLN A 353 5.31 7.05 21.90
N ALA A 354 4.99 7.64 20.75
CA ALA A 354 5.17 6.99 19.46
C ALA A 354 6.39 7.53 18.71
N TYR A 355 7.04 6.65 17.96
CA TYR A 355 8.11 7.03 17.04
C TYR A 355 8.01 6.20 15.75
N ASP A 356 8.20 6.89 14.63
CA ASP A 356 8.38 6.28 13.30
C ASP A 356 9.43 7.10 12.53
N PRO A 357 10.36 6.46 11.80
CA PRO A 357 11.40 7.17 11.06
C PRO A 357 10.89 8.13 9.99
N VAL A 358 9.70 7.86 9.44
CA VAL A 358 9.17 8.56 8.25
C VAL A 358 7.76 9.11 8.48
N ALA A 359 6.86 8.32 9.10
CA ALA A 359 5.44 8.67 9.25
C ALA A 359 5.14 9.72 10.33
N GLY A 360 6.16 10.37 10.93
CA GLY A 360 5.95 11.34 12.00
C GLY A 360 5.05 12.51 11.61
N ALA A 361 5.21 13.07 10.41
CA ALA A 361 4.37 14.17 9.92
C ALA A 361 2.92 13.75 9.72
N GLU A 362 2.68 12.57 9.17
CA GLU A 362 1.34 12.02 9.00
C GLU A 362 0.68 11.70 10.35
N ALA A 363 1.45 11.14 11.29
CA ALA A 363 0.96 10.92 12.64
C ALA A 363 0.59 12.24 13.36
N GLN A 364 1.41 13.28 13.19
CA GLN A 364 1.10 14.61 13.69
C GLN A 364 -0.23 15.15 13.11
N ARG A 365 -0.44 14.96 11.82
CA ARG A 365 -1.69 15.35 11.15
C ARG A 365 -2.92 14.60 11.70
N LEU A 366 -2.77 13.30 11.98
CA LEU A 366 -3.87 12.43 12.43
C LEU A 366 -4.19 12.61 13.93
N TYR A 367 -3.16 12.84 14.75
CA TYR A 367 -3.28 12.79 16.22
C TYR A 367 -2.94 14.13 16.90
N ALA A 368 -2.85 15.25 16.15
CA ALA A 368 -2.65 16.58 16.77
C ALA A 368 -3.77 16.90 17.77
N GLY A 369 -3.38 17.21 19.00
CA GLY A 369 -4.34 17.54 20.06
C GLY A 369 -5.08 16.35 20.69
N VAL A 370 -4.80 15.12 20.27
CA VAL A 370 -5.38 13.92 20.89
C VAL A 370 -4.74 13.70 22.26
N ALA A 371 -5.55 13.77 23.32
CA ALA A 371 -5.08 13.55 24.68
C ALA A 371 -4.48 12.15 24.86
N GLY A 372 -3.31 12.07 25.46
CA GLY A 372 -2.63 10.80 25.71
C GLY A 372 -1.75 10.31 24.55
N PHE A 373 -1.66 11.03 23.42
CA PHE A 373 -0.74 10.70 22.33
C PHE A 373 0.39 11.74 22.20
N THR A 374 1.64 11.27 22.12
CA THR A 374 2.83 12.11 21.97
C THR A 374 3.77 11.50 20.94
N LEU A 375 4.35 12.33 20.07
CA LEU A 375 5.42 11.93 19.17
C LEU A 375 6.78 12.17 19.83
N ALA A 376 7.63 11.14 19.85
CA ALA A 376 9.00 11.21 20.32
C ALA A 376 9.95 11.57 19.18
N LYS A 377 11.12 12.11 19.52
CA LYS A 377 12.15 12.51 18.55
C LYS A 377 12.92 11.32 17.95
N ASN A 378 13.04 10.24 18.69
CA ASN A 378 13.70 9.01 18.30
C ASN A 378 13.13 7.81 19.07
N ALA A 379 13.53 6.59 18.69
CA ALA A 379 13.06 5.36 19.28
C ALA A 379 13.29 5.26 20.80
N TYR A 380 14.47 5.66 21.28
CA TYR A 380 14.78 5.58 22.72
C TYR A 380 14.09 6.66 23.55
N ASP A 381 13.83 7.84 22.98
CA ASP A 381 13.01 8.85 23.67
C ASP A 381 11.55 8.36 23.81
N ALA A 382 11.04 7.61 22.85
CA ALA A 382 9.72 6.97 22.97
C ALA A 382 9.70 5.94 24.12
N ALA A 383 10.79 5.19 24.32
CA ALA A 383 10.88 4.18 25.38
C ALA A 383 11.09 4.75 26.77
N ARG A 384 11.57 6.01 26.88
CA ARG A 384 11.92 6.62 28.16
C ARG A 384 10.73 6.75 29.11
N GLY A 385 10.78 6.05 30.23
CA GLY A 385 9.75 6.07 31.26
C GLY A 385 8.43 5.42 30.84
N ALA A 386 8.42 4.68 29.73
CA ALA A 386 7.26 3.89 29.34
C ALA A 386 7.14 2.60 30.16
N ASP A 387 5.91 2.15 30.36
CA ASP A 387 5.63 0.88 31.06
C ASP A 387 5.89 -0.36 30.17
N ALA A 388 5.85 -0.20 28.87
CA ALA A 388 6.15 -1.25 27.90
C ALA A 388 6.57 -0.67 26.55
N LEU A 389 7.26 -1.47 25.74
CA LEU A 389 7.52 -1.19 24.34
C LEU A 389 6.63 -2.08 23.44
N ALA A 390 5.92 -1.48 22.48
CA ALA A 390 5.24 -2.16 21.39
C ALA A 390 5.93 -1.89 20.07
N ILE A 391 6.14 -2.92 19.25
CA ILE A 391 6.73 -2.79 17.90
C ILE A 391 5.68 -3.23 16.89
N VAL A 392 5.33 -2.32 15.96
CA VAL A 392 4.24 -2.56 15.00
C VAL A 392 4.72 -2.55 13.55
N THR A 393 5.84 -1.88 13.28
CA THR A 393 6.45 -1.83 11.94
C THR A 393 7.91 -2.27 12.02
N GLU A 394 8.32 -3.11 11.08
CA GLU A 394 9.66 -3.75 11.06
C GLU A 394 10.74 -2.87 10.41
N TRP A 395 10.86 -1.60 10.83
CA TRP A 395 11.90 -0.72 10.36
C TRP A 395 13.30 -1.28 10.60
N GLN A 396 14.24 -1.00 9.69
CA GLN A 396 15.61 -1.50 9.79
C GLN A 396 16.30 -1.06 11.08
N GLU A 397 16.07 0.17 11.54
CA GLU A 397 16.66 0.69 12.77
C GLU A 397 16.17 0.01 14.05
N PHE A 398 15.01 -0.68 14.01
CA PHE A 398 14.48 -1.41 15.15
C PHE A 398 15.04 -2.83 15.27
N ARG A 399 15.78 -3.33 14.25
CA ARG A 399 16.22 -4.75 14.21
C ARG A 399 17.36 -5.05 15.16
N SER A 400 18.17 -4.06 15.53
CA SER A 400 19.33 -4.26 16.41
C SER A 400 19.39 -3.16 17.48
N PRO A 401 18.40 -3.10 18.40
CA PRO A 401 18.41 -2.11 19.46
C PRO A 401 19.43 -2.49 20.55
N ASP A 402 19.82 -1.50 21.33
CA ASP A 402 20.53 -1.70 22.58
C ASP A 402 19.53 -2.17 23.66
N PHE A 403 19.51 -3.48 23.94
CA PHE A 403 18.59 -4.09 24.90
C PHE A 403 18.88 -3.69 26.35
N GLU A 404 20.16 -3.44 26.71
CA GLU A 404 20.52 -2.97 28.05
C GLU A 404 19.95 -1.59 28.28
N ARG A 405 20.12 -0.71 27.32
CA ARG A 405 19.54 0.65 27.33
C ARG A 405 18.00 0.63 27.36
N LEU A 406 17.35 -0.27 26.61
CA LEU A 406 15.89 -0.43 26.66
C LEU A 406 15.42 -0.85 28.05
N ARG A 407 16.13 -1.82 28.67
CA ARG A 407 15.82 -2.28 30.03
C ARG A 407 15.92 -1.13 31.06
N GLU A 408 16.90 -0.23 30.90
CA GLU A 408 17.09 0.91 31.80
C GLU A 408 16.04 2.02 31.56
N LEU A 409 15.59 2.20 30.34
CA LEU A 409 14.62 3.27 29.97
C LEU A 409 13.18 2.90 30.31
N LEU A 410 12.81 1.63 30.23
CA LEU A 410 11.46 1.14 30.50
C LEU A 410 11.24 1.00 32.02
N LYS A 411 10.06 1.41 32.52
CA LYS A 411 9.66 1.15 33.91
C LYS A 411 9.43 -0.32 34.19
N SER A 412 8.82 -1.03 33.23
CA SER A 412 8.72 -2.47 33.23
C SER A 412 9.45 -3.00 31.99
N PRO A 413 10.44 -3.90 32.16
CA PRO A 413 11.26 -4.37 31.06
C PRO A 413 10.51 -5.38 30.20
N VAL A 414 9.48 -4.93 29.45
CA VAL A 414 8.63 -5.77 28.61
C VAL A 414 8.50 -5.21 27.19
N ILE A 415 8.62 -6.11 26.22
CA ILE A 415 8.48 -5.81 24.79
C ILE A 415 7.33 -6.66 24.22
N PHE A 416 6.42 -6.01 23.52
CA PHE A 416 5.38 -6.63 22.69
C PHE A 416 5.75 -6.45 21.22
N ASP A 417 6.29 -7.48 20.62
CA ASP A 417 6.78 -7.44 19.23
C ASP A 417 5.74 -8.01 18.26
N GLY A 418 5.14 -7.12 17.50
CA GLY A 418 4.15 -7.44 16.49
C GLY A 418 4.72 -7.89 15.14
N ARG A 419 6.05 -7.95 15.01
CA ARG A 419 6.74 -8.27 13.75
C ARG A 419 7.77 -9.39 13.88
N ASN A 420 7.91 -9.96 15.08
CA ASN A 420 8.86 -11.06 15.36
C ASN A 420 10.31 -10.70 14.99
N LEU A 421 10.74 -9.47 15.34
CA LEU A 421 12.07 -8.97 14.97
C LEU A 421 13.19 -9.68 15.69
N TYR A 422 12.95 -10.16 16.93
CA TYR A 422 13.99 -10.66 17.80
C TYR A 422 13.85 -12.15 18.12
N ASP A 423 14.98 -12.74 18.51
CA ASP A 423 14.98 -14.08 19.12
C ASP A 423 14.56 -13.98 20.60
N PRO A 424 13.52 -14.71 21.04
CA PRO A 424 13.04 -14.64 22.42
C PRO A 424 14.09 -15.01 23.46
N ALA A 425 14.95 -15.99 23.16
CA ALA A 425 15.99 -16.43 24.08
C ALA A 425 17.09 -15.36 24.23
N MET A 426 17.40 -14.65 23.15
CA MET A 426 18.33 -13.52 23.19
C MET A 426 17.78 -12.39 24.06
N VAL A 427 16.55 -11.93 23.81
CA VAL A 427 15.93 -10.83 24.56
C VAL A 427 15.85 -11.16 26.07
N SER A 428 15.50 -12.38 26.42
CA SER A 428 15.41 -12.84 27.81
C SER A 428 16.78 -12.80 28.55
N ARG A 429 17.91 -12.96 27.86
CA ARG A 429 19.25 -12.81 28.46
C ARG A 429 19.56 -11.40 28.95
N PHE A 430 18.92 -10.41 28.38
CA PHE A 430 19.00 -9.00 28.82
C PHE A 430 18.01 -8.66 29.94
N GLY A 431 17.27 -9.64 30.48
CA GLY A 431 16.30 -9.44 31.54
C GLY A 431 15.00 -8.75 31.08
N LEU A 432 14.67 -8.83 29.80
CA LEU A 432 13.44 -8.30 29.23
C LEU A 432 12.42 -9.43 29.05
N THR A 433 11.18 -9.19 29.46
CA THR A 433 10.04 -10.04 29.09
C THR A 433 9.66 -9.76 27.63
N TYR A 434 9.44 -10.83 26.85
CA TYR A 434 9.20 -10.67 25.42
C TYR A 434 7.97 -11.44 24.94
N TYR A 435 7.06 -10.74 24.30
CA TYR A 435 5.84 -11.28 23.70
C TYR A 435 5.89 -11.08 22.19
N ALA A 436 6.03 -12.17 21.45
CA ALA A 436 6.00 -12.21 19.98
C ALA A 436 4.62 -12.68 19.47
N ILE A 437 4.46 -12.73 18.16
CA ILE A 437 3.29 -13.31 17.50
C ILE A 437 3.57 -14.76 17.14
N GLY A 438 2.75 -15.68 17.66
CA GLY A 438 2.85 -17.11 17.35
C GLY A 438 4.10 -17.80 17.93
N ARG A 439 4.76 -17.20 18.94
CA ARG A 439 5.97 -17.74 19.58
C ARG A 439 5.83 -17.67 21.10
N GLY A 440 6.26 -18.70 21.74
CA GLY A 440 6.20 -18.81 23.20
C GLY A 440 4.89 -19.43 23.72
N LYS A 441 4.84 -19.66 25.03
CA LYS A 441 3.63 -20.15 25.67
C LYS A 441 2.63 -19.00 25.82
N LEU A 442 1.34 -19.30 25.58
CA LEU A 442 0.28 -18.39 26.05
C LEU A 442 0.50 -18.09 27.54
N LEU A 443 0.40 -16.80 27.90
CA LEU A 443 0.15 -16.47 29.29
C LEU A 443 -1.09 -17.27 29.72
N ALA A 444 -0.93 -18.09 30.77
CA ALA A 444 -2.08 -18.77 31.36
C ALA A 444 -3.16 -17.70 31.62
N ALA A 445 -4.39 -18.04 31.26
CA ALA A 445 -5.52 -17.19 31.67
C ALA A 445 -5.48 -17.14 33.21
N ALA A 446 -5.38 -15.92 33.75
CA ALA A 446 -5.49 -15.72 35.19
C ALA A 446 -6.88 -16.10 35.66
#